data_f06d93ac0b96eeb04b7d8bfc4d784f5a
#
_entry.id   f06d93ac0b96eeb04b7d8bfc4d784f5a
#
_cell.length_a   1.000
_cell.length_b   1.000
_cell.length_c   1.000
_cell.angle_alpha   90.00
_cell.angle_beta   90.00
_cell.angle_gamma   90.00
#
_symmetry.space_group_name_H-M   'P 1'
#
loop_
_entity.id
_entity.type
_entity.pdbx_description
1 polymer ?
#
loop_
_entity_poly.entity_id
_entity_poly.type
_entity_poly.pdbx_seq_one_letter_code
_entity_poly.pdbx_strand_id
1 'polypeptide(L)'
;MAKLQSSFKNMLLSLTLIALVAAAALAGVYMLTKDPIAAAMTEKQQSAIMQVLPEMEGMTIAEAEEVNGITLHKAYVGKEWVGTAVEASTEGNMNMPFGGTFRLMVGFDNVGNVVRYVVLEQAETPGLGALMSTWFCNPDKPKSNILGKNPATTEFRVSKDGGDVDAITASTITSRAFLEVVVKAYNAIAQQPMLIEAVSGATQVEASATPVAEGACPYGNDPATCSGCSEKHCQKKGGQQ
;
A
#
# COMPACT_ATOMS: atom_id res chain seq x y z
N MET A 1 -20.67 55.14 18.29
CA MET A 1 -19.74 54.01 18.21
C MET A 1 -18.53 54.34 19.07
N ALA A 2 -18.33 53.69 20.19
CA ALA A 2 -17.18 53.91 21.08
C ALA A 2 -15.90 53.43 20.36
N LYS A 3 -14.96 54.36 20.05
CA LYS A 3 -13.65 54.04 19.58
C LYS A 3 -12.88 53.36 20.70
N LEU A 4 -12.73 52.03 20.62
CA LEU A 4 -11.81 51.28 21.48
C LEU A 4 -10.41 51.83 21.25
N GLN A 5 -9.81 52.46 22.25
CA GLN A 5 -8.43 52.94 22.18
C GLN A 5 -7.52 51.71 22.00
N SER A 6 -6.65 51.74 20.98
CA SER A 6 -5.68 50.71 20.71
C SER A 6 -4.57 50.68 21.78
N SER A 7 -4.91 50.21 22.96
CA SER A 7 -3.93 49.87 24.00
C SER A 7 -3.43 48.46 23.77
N PHE A 8 -2.15 48.19 24.00
CA PHE A 8 -1.54 46.87 23.89
C PHE A 8 -2.37 45.79 24.63
N LYS A 9 -2.94 46.11 25.82
CA LYS A 9 -3.78 45.23 26.59
C LYS A 9 -5.08 44.89 25.83
N ASN A 10 -5.72 45.82 25.17
CA ASN A 10 -6.96 45.62 24.42
C ASN A 10 -6.70 44.76 23.16
N MET A 11 -5.54 44.96 22.47
CA MET A 11 -5.15 44.10 21.35
C MET A 11 -4.88 42.68 21.81
N LEU A 12 -4.15 42.47 22.89
CA LEU A 12 -3.90 41.14 23.43
C LEU A 12 -5.20 40.45 23.84
N LEU A 13 -6.07 41.16 24.56
CA LEU A 13 -7.35 40.63 25.05
C LEU A 13 -8.29 40.25 23.88
N SER A 14 -8.39 41.09 22.86
CA SER A 14 -9.22 40.78 21.70
C SER A 14 -8.69 39.59 20.90
N LEU A 15 -7.37 39.49 20.72
CA LEU A 15 -6.75 38.36 20.01
C LEU A 15 -6.95 37.04 20.76
N THR A 16 -6.71 37.06 22.08
CA THR A 16 -6.93 35.85 22.91
C THR A 16 -8.38 35.44 22.96
N LEU A 17 -9.32 36.38 23.04
CA LEU A 17 -10.75 36.07 23.04
C LEU A 17 -11.19 35.42 21.72
N ILE A 18 -10.76 35.98 20.58
CA ILE A 18 -11.07 35.42 19.25
C ILE A 18 -10.46 34.02 19.11
N ALA A 19 -9.20 33.85 19.50
CA ALA A 19 -8.54 32.54 19.43
C ALA A 19 -9.23 31.50 20.32
N LEU A 20 -9.67 31.90 21.53
CA LEU A 20 -10.38 31.02 22.45
C LEU A 20 -11.75 30.60 21.90
N VAL A 21 -12.52 31.52 21.33
CA VAL A 21 -13.82 31.22 20.71
C VAL A 21 -13.64 30.31 19.51
N ALA A 22 -12.64 30.56 18.65
CA ALA A 22 -12.34 29.72 17.49
C ALA A 22 -11.92 28.30 17.91
N ALA A 23 -11.06 28.20 18.92
CA ALA A 23 -10.62 26.90 19.44
C ALA A 23 -11.79 26.11 20.08
N ALA A 24 -12.65 26.79 20.83
CA ALA A 24 -13.82 26.15 21.44
C ALA A 24 -14.82 25.67 20.38
N ALA A 25 -15.07 26.47 19.34
CA ALA A 25 -15.92 26.07 18.22
C ALA A 25 -15.36 24.86 17.48
N LEU A 26 -14.06 24.86 17.17
CA LEU A 26 -13.40 23.75 16.50
C LEU A 26 -13.42 22.46 17.34
N ALA A 27 -13.13 22.57 18.63
CA ALA A 27 -13.20 21.45 19.57
C ALA A 27 -14.62 20.87 19.68
N GLY A 28 -15.64 21.74 19.72
CA GLY A 28 -17.05 21.33 19.73
C GLY A 28 -17.45 20.55 18.49
N VAL A 29 -17.11 21.04 17.30
CA VAL A 29 -17.34 20.32 16.04
C VAL A 29 -16.61 18.99 16.02
N TYR A 30 -15.33 18.96 16.43
CA TYR A 30 -14.53 17.74 16.48
C TYR A 30 -15.16 16.67 17.39
N MET A 31 -15.61 17.05 18.60
CA MET A 31 -16.28 16.12 19.53
C MET A 31 -17.56 15.53 18.96
N LEU A 32 -18.35 16.34 18.23
CA LEU A 32 -19.60 15.88 17.62
C LEU A 32 -19.37 14.98 16.39
N THR A 33 -18.26 15.17 15.67
CA THR A 33 -18.01 14.47 14.40
C THR A 33 -17.09 13.24 14.55
N LYS A 34 -16.31 13.16 15.62
CA LYS A 34 -15.34 12.07 15.83
C LYS A 34 -15.98 10.68 15.83
N ASP A 35 -17.05 10.49 16.61
CA ASP A 35 -17.69 9.18 16.78
C ASP A 35 -18.40 8.70 15.49
N PRO A 36 -19.23 9.53 14.80
CA PRO A 36 -19.84 9.12 13.53
C PRO A 36 -18.79 8.86 12.42
N ILE A 37 -17.68 9.59 12.39
CA ILE A 37 -16.60 9.33 11.43
C ILE A 37 -15.95 7.98 11.72
N ALA A 38 -15.64 7.68 12.98
CA ALA A 38 -15.06 6.40 13.37
C ALA A 38 -15.97 5.22 13.03
N ALA A 39 -17.28 5.35 13.29
CA ALA A 39 -18.27 4.34 12.92
C ALA A 39 -18.35 4.11 11.41
N ALA A 40 -18.39 5.19 10.62
CA ALA A 40 -18.43 5.10 9.16
C ALA A 40 -17.14 4.48 8.57
N MET A 41 -15.97 4.74 9.18
CA MET A 41 -14.71 4.11 8.79
C MET A 41 -14.72 2.61 9.05
N THR A 42 -15.22 2.18 10.23
CA THR A 42 -15.33 0.75 10.57
C THR A 42 -16.30 0.02 9.64
N GLU A 43 -17.45 0.62 9.35
CA GLU A 43 -18.44 0.07 8.40
C GLU A 43 -17.82 -0.06 6.99
N LYS A 44 -17.12 0.97 6.52
CA LYS A 44 -16.43 0.95 5.23
C LYS A 44 -15.35 -0.16 5.18
N GLN A 45 -14.59 -0.32 6.25
CA GLN A 45 -13.57 -1.36 6.34
C GLN A 45 -14.20 -2.77 6.30
N GLN A 46 -15.26 -3.02 7.08
CA GLN A 46 -15.97 -4.28 7.07
C GLN A 46 -16.59 -4.59 5.70
N SER A 47 -17.22 -3.59 5.07
CA SER A 47 -17.75 -3.72 3.72
C SER A 47 -16.65 -4.02 2.70
N ALA A 48 -15.49 -3.37 2.81
CA ALA A 48 -14.36 -3.61 1.92
C ALA A 48 -13.79 -5.04 2.07
N ILE A 49 -13.70 -5.58 3.28
CA ILE A 49 -13.26 -6.96 3.51
C ILE A 49 -14.16 -7.94 2.76
N MET A 50 -15.47 -7.75 2.86
CA MET A 50 -16.44 -8.61 2.16
C MET A 50 -16.36 -8.47 0.64
N GLN A 51 -16.05 -7.27 0.13
CA GLN A 51 -15.96 -7.01 -1.31
C GLN A 51 -14.71 -7.58 -1.96
N VAL A 52 -13.59 -7.67 -1.23
CA VAL A 52 -12.30 -8.13 -1.80
C VAL A 52 -12.11 -9.63 -1.72
N LEU A 53 -12.85 -10.32 -0.87
CA LEU A 53 -12.80 -11.76 -0.74
C LEU A 53 -13.70 -12.44 -1.78
N PRO A 54 -13.42 -13.70 -2.16
CA PRO A 54 -14.32 -14.46 -3.02
C PRO A 54 -15.67 -14.70 -2.32
N GLU A 55 -16.75 -14.46 -3.04
CA GLU A 55 -18.11 -14.68 -2.52
C GLU A 55 -18.38 -16.19 -2.37
N MET A 56 -18.42 -16.68 -1.13
CA MET A 56 -18.69 -18.08 -0.81
C MET A 56 -19.72 -18.17 0.33
N GLU A 57 -20.69 -19.08 0.19
CA GLU A 57 -21.68 -19.34 1.25
C GLU A 57 -21.00 -19.93 2.49
N GLY A 58 -21.32 -19.38 3.67
CA GLY A 58 -20.77 -19.87 4.94
C GLY A 58 -19.34 -19.39 5.25
N MET A 59 -18.85 -18.37 4.55
CA MET A 59 -17.55 -17.77 4.83
C MET A 59 -17.54 -17.09 6.21
N THR A 60 -16.52 -17.37 6.99
CA THR A 60 -16.23 -16.73 8.28
C THR A 60 -14.89 -16.01 8.20
N ILE A 61 -14.84 -14.81 8.76
CA ILE A 61 -13.63 -14.00 8.80
C ILE A 61 -13.02 -14.15 10.20
N ALA A 62 -11.75 -14.53 10.27
CA ALA A 62 -11.01 -14.61 11.51
C ALA A 62 -10.70 -13.22 12.08
N GLU A 63 -10.31 -13.19 13.35
CA GLU A 63 -9.82 -11.95 13.97
C GLU A 63 -8.64 -11.36 13.18
N ALA A 64 -8.56 -10.03 13.21
CA ALA A 64 -7.49 -9.29 12.55
C ALA A 64 -6.13 -9.67 13.13
N GLU A 65 -5.19 -10.03 12.27
CA GLU A 65 -3.80 -10.31 12.63
C GLU A 65 -2.92 -9.18 12.08
N GLU A 66 -2.09 -8.60 12.91
CA GLU A 66 -1.16 -7.54 12.49
C GLU A 66 0.23 -8.12 12.25
N VAL A 67 0.73 -7.98 11.03
CA VAL A 67 2.05 -8.44 10.61
C VAL A 67 2.81 -7.26 9.99
N ASN A 68 3.88 -6.82 10.63
CA ASN A 68 4.73 -5.71 10.15
C ASN A 68 3.95 -4.40 9.87
N GLY A 69 2.94 -4.06 10.68
CA GLY A 69 2.10 -2.89 10.49
C GLY A 69 1.07 -3.01 9.35
N ILE A 70 0.80 -4.24 8.91
CA ILE A 70 -0.21 -4.59 7.91
C ILE A 70 -1.26 -5.46 8.59
N THR A 71 -2.53 -5.12 8.42
CA THR A 71 -3.65 -5.87 9.01
C THR A 71 -4.15 -6.93 8.03
N LEU A 72 -4.21 -8.16 8.48
CA LEU A 72 -4.64 -9.33 7.73
C LEU A 72 -5.96 -9.87 8.29
N HIS A 73 -6.92 -10.12 7.41
CA HIS A 73 -8.21 -10.76 7.73
C HIS A 73 -8.32 -12.05 6.94
N LYS A 74 -8.09 -13.19 7.60
CA LYS A 74 -8.16 -14.51 6.97
C LYS A 74 -9.63 -14.96 6.85
N ALA A 75 -9.98 -15.48 5.69
CA ALA A 75 -11.31 -15.99 5.40
C ALA A 75 -11.31 -17.53 5.31
N TYR A 76 -12.28 -18.15 5.95
CA TYR A 76 -12.45 -19.61 6.01
C TYR A 76 -13.87 -19.99 5.60
N VAL A 77 -13.99 -21.13 4.93
CA VAL A 77 -15.27 -21.85 4.75
C VAL A 77 -15.17 -23.16 5.51
N GLY A 78 -15.88 -23.21 6.65
CA GLY A 78 -15.72 -24.32 7.59
C GLY A 78 -14.32 -24.35 8.22
N LYS A 79 -13.46 -25.26 7.76
CA LYS A 79 -12.05 -25.36 8.20
C LYS A 79 -11.04 -25.04 7.11
N GLU A 80 -11.52 -24.82 5.90
CA GLU A 80 -10.66 -24.55 4.74
C GLU A 80 -10.40 -23.04 4.62
N TRP A 81 -9.13 -22.68 4.48
CA TRP A 81 -8.72 -21.30 4.19
C TRP A 81 -8.94 -21.00 2.71
N VAL A 82 -9.72 -19.97 2.42
CA VAL A 82 -10.13 -19.62 1.06
C VAL A 82 -9.50 -18.35 0.54
N GLY A 83 -8.97 -17.50 1.42
CA GLY A 83 -8.30 -16.27 1.03
C GLY A 83 -8.01 -15.36 2.21
N THR A 84 -7.36 -14.24 1.92
CA THR A 84 -7.00 -13.22 2.93
C THR A 84 -7.25 -11.83 2.37
N ALA A 85 -7.97 -11.01 3.12
CA ALA A 85 -8.06 -9.57 2.87
C ALA A 85 -6.95 -8.87 3.66
N VAL A 86 -6.19 -8.02 2.99
CA VAL A 86 -5.01 -7.34 3.53
C VAL A 86 -5.22 -5.83 3.43
N GLU A 87 -5.17 -5.15 4.57
CA GLU A 87 -5.14 -3.69 4.60
C GLU A 87 -3.69 -3.21 4.60
N ALA A 88 -3.31 -2.48 3.57
CA ALA A 88 -1.98 -1.92 3.42
C ALA A 88 -2.02 -0.46 2.97
N SER A 89 -0.99 0.30 3.31
CA SER A 89 -0.88 1.73 2.99
C SER A 89 0.45 2.04 2.30
N THR A 90 0.49 3.23 1.66
CA THR A 90 1.73 3.77 1.09
C THR A 90 2.70 4.28 2.14
N GLU A 91 2.38 4.20 3.42
CA GLU A 91 3.29 4.61 4.48
C GLU A 91 4.56 3.77 4.44
N GLY A 92 5.70 4.45 4.41
CA GLY A 92 7.01 3.81 4.29
C GLY A 92 7.40 3.33 2.88
N ASN A 93 6.58 3.60 1.84
CA ASN A 93 6.92 3.29 0.45
C ASN A 93 7.97 4.25 -0.11
N MET A 94 8.74 3.79 -1.12
CA MET A 94 9.71 4.63 -1.83
C MET A 94 9.02 5.68 -2.70
N ASN A 95 7.85 5.36 -3.24
CA ASN A 95 7.05 6.25 -4.06
C ASN A 95 5.93 6.86 -3.23
N MET A 96 6.02 8.19 -3.00
CA MET A 96 4.96 8.93 -2.30
C MET A 96 4.02 9.57 -3.31
N PRO A 97 2.71 9.26 -3.26
CA PRO A 97 1.71 9.89 -4.12
C PRO A 97 1.58 11.41 -3.87
N PHE A 98 1.13 12.17 -4.86
CA PHE A 98 0.94 13.62 -4.73
C PHE A 98 -0.14 14.00 -3.72
N GLY A 99 -1.20 13.18 -3.60
CA GLY A 99 -2.27 13.35 -2.61
C GLY A 99 -1.90 12.92 -1.19
N GLY A 100 -0.64 12.53 -0.96
CA GLY A 100 -0.20 11.97 0.32
C GLY A 100 -0.44 10.46 0.41
N THR A 101 -0.52 9.94 1.62
CA THR A 101 -0.75 8.50 1.84
C THR A 101 -2.15 8.07 1.42
N PHE A 102 -2.27 6.88 0.84
CA PHE A 102 -3.55 6.22 0.63
C PHE A 102 -3.54 4.81 1.26
N ARG A 103 -4.72 4.27 1.51
CA ARG A 103 -4.91 2.93 2.06
C ARG A 103 -5.76 2.09 1.12
N LEU A 104 -5.35 0.84 0.95
CA LEU A 104 -6.02 -0.16 0.12
C LEU A 104 -6.41 -1.36 0.98
N MET A 105 -7.55 -1.96 0.64
CA MET A 105 -7.88 -3.33 1.01
C MET A 105 -7.68 -4.19 -0.24
N VAL A 106 -6.84 -5.21 -0.15
CA VAL A 106 -6.53 -6.13 -1.26
C VAL A 106 -6.88 -7.54 -0.84
N GLY A 107 -7.72 -8.22 -1.62
CA GLY A 107 -8.07 -9.61 -1.41
C GLY A 107 -7.19 -10.54 -2.24
N PHE A 108 -6.68 -11.57 -1.59
CA PHE A 108 -5.93 -12.64 -2.24
C PHE A 108 -6.64 -13.98 -2.03
N ASP A 109 -6.57 -14.85 -3.02
CA ASP A 109 -7.02 -16.23 -2.89
C ASP A 109 -5.98 -17.10 -2.14
N ASN A 110 -6.29 -18.38 -1.99
CA ASN A 110 -5.43 -19.36 -1.34
C ASN A 110 -4.14 -19.70 -2.11
N VAL A 111 -4.00 -19.23 -3.34
CA VAL A 111 -2.81 -19.39 -4.19
C VAL A 111 -1.98 -18.08 -4.23
N GLY A 112 -2.55 -16.98 -3.74
CA GLY A 112 -1.91 -15.66 -3.73
C GLY A 112 -2.21 -14.79 -4.95
N ASN A 113 -3.23 -15.14 -5.75
CA ASN A 113 -3.68 -14.26 -6.82
C ASN A 113 -4.53 -13.12 -6.25
N VAL A 114 -4.43 -11.95 -6.84
CA VAL A 114 -5.27 -10.80 -6.50
C VAL A 114 -6.71 -11.04 -6.96
N VAL A 115 -7.64 -11.22 -6.02
CA VAL A 115 -9.07 -11.40 -6.32
C VAL A 115 -9.72 -10.07 -6.66
N ARG A 116 -9.57 -9.11 -5.76
CA ARG A 116 -10.11 -7.75 -5.90
C ARG A 116 -9.36 -6.80 -4.97
N TYR A 117 -9.51 -5.51 -5.22
CA TYR A 117 -9.05 -4.48 -4.29
C TYR A 117 -10.10 -3.38 -4.14
N VAL A 118 -10.05 -2.67 -3.03
CA VAL A 118 -10.89 -1.49 -2.72
C VAL A 118 -10.00 -0.40 -2.14
N VAL A 119 -10.18 0.83 -2.60
CA VAL A 119 -9.49 2.00 -2.06
C VAL A 119 -10.26 2.49 -0.83
N LEU A 120 -9.68 2.33 0.35
CA LEU A 120 -10.28 2.76 1.61
C LEU A 120 -10.19 4.28 1.77
N GLU A 121 -9.03 4.84 1.50
CA GLU A 121 -8.76 6.26 1.68
C GLU A 121 -7.73 6.73 0.66
N GLN A 122 -7.96 7.91 0.09
CA GLN A 122 -7.03 8.56 -0.83
C GLN A 122 -7.38 10.05 -0.95
N ALA A 123 -6.39 10.89 -1.24
CA ALA A 123 -6.55 12.33 -1.50
C ALA A 123 -5.90 12.74 -2.84
N GLU A 124 -5.85 11.81 -3.79
CA GLU A 124 -5.28 12.02 -5.11
C GLU A 124 -6.16 12.92 -5.99
N THR A 125 -5.54 13.54 -6.98
CA THR A 125 -6.23 14.43 -7.92
C THR A 125 -7.28 13.68 -8.73
N PRO A 126 -8.56 14.14 -8.71
CA PRO A 126 -9.63 13.58 -9.53
C PRO A 126 -9.26 13.52 -11.03
N GLY A 127 -9.57 12.41 -11.69
CA GLY A 127 -9.24 12.20 -13.10
C GLY A 127 -7.78 11.84 -13.39
N LEU A 128 -6.91 11.84 -12.38
CA LEU A 128 -5.51 11.41 -12.45
C LEU A 128 -5.27 10.24 -11.47
N GLY A 129 -4.59 10.48 -10.35
CA GLY A 129 -4.28 9.45 -9.36
C GLY A 129 -5.51 8.78 -8.76
N ALA A 130 -6.62 9.50 -8.59
CA ALA A 130 -7.88 8.95 -8.11
C ALA A 130 -8.47 7.85 -9.01
N LEU A 131 -8.05 7.76 -10.29
CA LEU A 131 -8.43 6.67 -11.19
C LEU A 131 -7.90 5.30 -10.73
N MET A 132 -6.99 5.23 -9.75
CA MET A 132 -6.50 3.96 -9.22
C MET A 132 -7.64 3.03 -8.76
N SER A 133 -8.78 3.58 -8.35
CA SER A 133 -9.94 2.80 -7.91
C SER A 133 -10.57 1.93 -9.02
N THR A 134 -10.36 2.29 -10.29
CA THR A 134 -10.97 1.59 -11.45
C THR A 134 -9.96 1.18 -12.51
N TRP A 135 -8.77 1.75 -12.53
CA TRP A 135 -7.77 1.53 -13.58
C TRP A 135 -7.21 0.11 -13.56
N PHE A 136 -6.84 -0.36 -12.38
CA PHE A 136 -6.16 -1.65 -12.20
C PHE A 136 -7.12 -2.84 -12.08
N CYS A 137 -8.42 -2.63 -12.21
CA CYS A 137 -9.45 -3.67 -12.31
C CYS A 137 -10.27 -3.59 -13.60
N ASN A 138 -9.84 -2.78 -14.58
CA ASN A 138 -10.56 -2.59 -15.83
C ASN A 138 -10.33 -3.78 -16.79
N PRO A 139 -11.37 -4.56 -17.13
CA PRO A 139 -11.25 -5.68 -18.05
C PRO A 139 -10.86 -5.27 -19.49
N ASP A 140 -11.22 -4.05 -19.91
CA ASP A 140 -10.89 -3.53 -21.25
C ASP A 140 -9.41 -3.19 -21.43
N LYS A 141 -8.65 -3.18 -20.31
CA LYS A 141 -7.21 -2.86 -20.26
C LYS A 141 -6.41 -4.00 -19.65
N PRO A 142 -6.20 -5.11 -20.37
CA PRO A 142 -5.60 -6.33 -19.79
C PRO A 142 -4.19 -6.12 -19.23
N LYS A 143 -3.42 -5.18 -19.80
CA LYS A 143 -2.08 -4.84 -19.26
C LYS A 143 -2.15 -4.04 -17.96
N SER A 144 -3.17 -3.22 -17.75
CA SER A 144 -3.37 -2.49 -16.49
C SER A 144 -4.06 -3.35 -15.44
N ASN A 145 -4.86 -4.32 -15.87
CA ASN A 145 -5.65 -5.16 -14.96
C ASN A 145 -4.75 -6.11 -14.17
N ILE A 146 -4.84 -6.04 -12.84
CA ILE A 146 -4.07 -6.89 -11.93
C ILE A 146 -4.90 -8.05 -11.35
N LEU A 147 -6.22 -8.06 -11.57
CA LEU A 147 -7.08 -9.12 -11.05
C LEU A 147 -6.73 -10.47 -11.66
N GLY A 148 -6.70 -11.52 -10.84
CA GLY A 148 -6.31 -12.87 -11.22
C GLY A 148 -4.81 -13.07 -11.43
N LYS A 149 -3.99 -12.02 -11.27
CA LYS A 149 -2.53 -12.13 -11.38
C LYS A 149 -1.90 -12.33 -10.01
N ASN A 150 -0.80 -13.09 -9.99
CA ASN A 150 -0.03 -13.36 -8.79
C ASN A 150 1.25 -12.51 -8.77
N PRO A 151 1.51 -11.73 -7.72
CA PRO A 151 2.74 -10.93 -7.61
C PRO A 151 4.03 -11.73 -7.57
N ALA A 152 3.98 -13.05 -7.28
CA ALA A 152 5.16 -13.92 -7.35
C ALA A 152 5.56 -14.27 -8.80
N THR A 153 4.61 -14.28 -9.73
CA THR A 153 4.85 -14.70 -11.12
C THR A 153 4.76 -13.57 -12.13
N THR A 154 4.10 -12.47 -11.75
CA THR A 154 3.93 -11.27 -12.59
C THR A 154 4.70 -10.12 -11.96
N GLU A 155 5.44 -9.36 -12.76
CA GLU A 155 6.17 -8.22 -12.24
C GLU A 155 5.25 -7.02 -12.02
N PHE A 156 4.82 -6.83 -10.77
CA PHE A 156 3.95 -5.73 -10.34
C PHE A 156 4.73 -4.41 -10.27
N ARG A 157 5.27 -4.00 -11.42
CA ARG A 157 5.89 -2.69 -11.66
C ARG A 157 5.29 -2.09 -12.92
N VAL A 158 5.41 -0.76 -13.05
CA VAL A 158 4.89 -0.09 -14.24
C VAL A 158 5.74 -0.44 -15.48
N SER A 159 5.10 -0.56 -16.64
CA SER A 159 5.76 -0.90 -17.91
C SER A 159 6.93 0.01 -18.26
N LYS A 160 6.89 1.30 -17.83
CA LYS A 160 8.01 2.25 -18.00
C LYS A 160 9.28 1.86 -17.23
N ASP A 161 9.13 1.08 -16.17
CA ASP A 161 10.22 0.61 -15.30
C ASP A 161 10.54 -0.87 -15.58
N GLY A 162 10.08 -1.40 -16.71
CA GLY A 162 10.31 -2.77 -17.14
C GLY A 162 9.33 -3.81 -16.55
N GLY A 163 8.27 -3.40 -15.86
CA GLY A 163 7.25 -4.29 -15.32
C GLY A 163 6.11 -4.58 -16.30
N ASP A 164 5.13 -5.37 -15.83
CA ASP A 164 4.04 -5.91 -16.65
C ASP A 164 2.74 -5.09 -16.60
N VAL A 165 2.70 -3.97 -15.85
CA VAL A 165 1.48 -3.22 -15.61
C VAL A 165 1.54 -1.81 -16.20
N ASP A 166 0.53 -1.44 -16.99
CA ASP A 166 0.47 -0.09 -17.57
C ASP A 166 0.00 0.94 -16.53
N ALA A 167 0.79 2.02 -16.40
CA ALA A 167 0.50 3.12 -15.48
C ALA A 167 -0.71 3.95 -15.92
N ILE A 168 -1.36 4.59 -14.96
CA ILE A 168 -2.34 5.65 -15.19
C ILE A 168 -1.64 6.79 -15.94
N THR A 169 -2.24 7.25 -17.05
CA THR A 169 -1.72 8.37 -17.83
C THR A 169 -1.58 9.62 -16.94
N ALA A 170 -0.43 10.27 -17.02
CA ALA A 170 -0.07 11.43 -16.21
C ALA A 170 -0.04 11.21 -14.68
N SER A 171 -0.14 9.97 -14.19
CA SER A 171 -0.09 9.61 -12.76
C SER A 171 0.81 8.40 -12.48
N THR A 172 2.01 8.41 -13.07
CA THR A 172 2.95 7.29 -12.96
C THR A 172 3.44 7.06 -11.51
N ILE A 173 3.62 8.14 -10.74
CA ILE A 173 4.08 8.05 -9.33
C ILE A 173 3.01 7.35 -8.49
N THR A 174 1.75 7.74 -8.61
CA THR A 174 0.63 7.07 -7.92
C THR A 174 0.50 5.61 -8.35
N SER A 175 0.73 5.31 -9.64
CA SER A 175 0.70 3.93 -10.15
C SER A 175 1.82 3.08 -9.55
N ARG A 176 3.03 3.62 -9.42
CA ARG A 176 4.15 2.94 -8.73
C ARG A 176 3.82 2.67 -7.28
N ALA A 177 3.35 3.69 -6.57
CA ALA A 177 2.95 3.57 -5.17
C ALA A 177 1.85 2.52 -4.98
N PHE A 178 0.85 2.48 -5.87
CA PHE A 178 -0.23 1.50 -5.84
C PHE A 178 0.30 0.06 -5.98
N LEU A 179 1.11 -0.20 -6.99
CA LEU A 179 1.67 -1.53 -7.22
C LEU A 179 2.62 -1.96 -6.09
N GLU A 180 3.39 -1.01 -5.54
CA GLU A 180 4.25 -1.24 -4.38
C GLU A 180 3.45 -1.65 -3.14
N VAL A 181 2.28 -1.03 -2.89
CA VAL A 181 1.36 -1.42 -1.81
C VAL A 181 0.82 -2.84 -2.03
N VAL A 182 0.44 -3.19 -3.26
CA VAL A 182 -0.06 -4.55 -3.57
C VAL A 182 1.03 -5.60 -3.34
N VAL A 183 2.26 -5.34 -3.76
CA VAL A 183 3.41 -6.24 -3.51
C VAL A 183 3.71 -6.33 -2.01
N LYS A 184 3.64 -5.21 -1.29
CA LYS A 184 3.81 -5.17 0.17
C LYS A 184 2.74 -6.02 0.88
N ALA A 185 1.48 -5.91 0.45
CA ALA A 185 0.37 -6.72 0.95
C ALA A 185 0.59 -8.22 0.65
N TYR A 186 1.03 -8.55 -0.56
CA TYR A 186 1.36 -9.93 -0.93
C TYR A 186 2.49 -10.50 -0.06
N ASN A 187 3.57 -9.75 0.15
CA ASN A 187 4.69 -10.20 0.98
C ASN A 187 4.30 -10.48 2.43
N ALA A 188 3.28 -9.78 2.96
CA ALA A 188 2.77 -10.04 4.30
C ALA A 188 2.07 -11.40 4.38
N ILE A 189 1.35 -11.82 3.34
CA ILE A 189 0.71 -13.16 3.30
C ILE A 189 1.69 -14.25 2.89
N ALA A 190 2.66 -13.98 2.02
CA ALA A 190 3.65 -14.95 1.56
C ALA A 190 4.55 -15.47 2.71
N GLN A 191 4.67 -14.73 3.79
CA GLN A 191 5.37 -15.14 5.01
C GLN A 191 4.52 -16.05 5.91
N GLN A 192 3.23 -16.25 5.60
CA GLN A 192 2.34 -17.10 6.38
C GLN A 192 2.50 -18.58 6.00
N PRO A 193 2.58 -19.50 6.97
CA PRO A 193 2.77 -20.95 6.71
C PRO A 193 1.72 -21.53 5.76
N MET A 194 0.50 -21.00 5.81
CA MET A 194 -0.64 -21.52 5.02
C MET A 194 -0.46 -21.32 3.51
N LEU A 195 0.11 -20.18 3.09
CA LEU A 195 0.39 -19.95 1.66
C LEU A 195 1.58 -20.82 1.18
N ILE A 196 2.57 -21.04 2.04
CA ILE A 196 3.72 -21.89 1.76
C ILE A 196 3.26 -23.33 1.53
N GLU A 197 2.32 -23.85 2.31
CA GLU A 197 1.76 -25.21 2.15
C GLU A 197 0.90 -25.32 0.88
N ALA A 198 0.06 -24.33 0.58
CA ALA A 198 -0.78 -24.31 -0.62
C ALA A 198 0.04 -24.28 -1.91
N VAL A 199 1.12 -23.53 -1.94
CA VAL A 199 2.03 -23.44 -3.11
C VAL A 199 2.94 -24.67 -3.22
N SER A 200 3.36 -25.30 -2.12
CA SER A 200 4.19 -26.50 -2.15
C SER A 200 3.45 -27.75 -2.65
N GLY A 201 2.13 -27.79 -2.58
CA GLY A 201 1.27 -28.85 -3.15
C GLY A 201 1.11 -28.75 -4.67
N ALA A 202 1.32 -27.61 -5.28
CA ALA A 202 1.24 -27.34 -6.70
C ALA A 202 2.66 -27.15 -7.28
N THR A 203 3.29 -28.28 -7.71
CA THR A 203 4.55 -28.31 -8.46
C THR A 203 5.65 -27.37 -7.93
N GLN A 204 6.68 -27.95 -7.33
CA GLN A 204 7.92 -27.25 -6.93
C GLN A 204 8.54 -26.52 -8.13
N VAL A 205 8.21 -25.24 -8.26
CA VAL A 205 9.11 -24.33 -8.97
C VAL A 205 10.13 -23.92 -7.92
N GLU A 206 11.32 -24.48 -7.99
CA GLU A 206 12.45 -24.08 -7.18
C GLU A 206 12.58 -22.56 -7.28
N ALA A 207 12.16 -21.86 -6.23
CA ALA A 207 12.64 -20.51 -5.97
C ALA A 207 14.14 -20.68 -5.61
N SER A 208 14.99 -20.69 -6.63
CA SER A 208 16.42 -20.54 -6.50
C SER A 208 16.66 -19.13 -5.94
N ALA A 209 16.47 -18.99 -4.64
CA ALA A 209 17.10 -17.94 -3.87
C ALA A 209 18.58 -18.28 -3.83
N THR A 210 19.30 -17.92 -4.88
CA THR A 210 20.75 -17.80 -4.79
C THR A 210 21.03 -16.77 -3.69
N PRO A 211 21.76 -17.14 -2.62
CA PRO A 211 22.22 -16.15 -1.67
C PRO A 211 23.04 -15.14 -2.46
N VAL A 212 22.62 -13.89 -2.45
CA VAL A 212 23.41 -12.79 -3.00
C VAL A 212 24.71 -12.79 -2.21
N ALA A 213 25.77 -13.25 -2.85
CA ALA A 213 27.10 -13.22 -2.25
C ALA A 213 27.43 -11.77 -1.94
N GLU A 214 27.71 -11.50 -0.66
CA GLU A 214 28.24 -10.21 -0.22
C GLU A 214 29.43 -9.83 -1.11
N GLY A 215 29.27 -8.76 -1.94
CA GLY A 215 30.34 -8.20 -2.74
C GLY A 215 30.13 -8.12 -4.25
N ALA A 216 28.97 -8.48 -4.80
CA ALA A 216 28.70 -8.30 -6.23
C ALA A 216 28.04 -6.92 -6.47
N CYS A 217 28.70 -6.07 -7.27
CA CYS A 217 28.08 -4.84 -7.79
C CYS A 217 26.89 -5.21 -8.68
N PRO A 218 25.69 -4.63 -8.47
CA PRO A 218 24.49 -4.95 -9.27
C PRO A 218 24.53 -4.44 -10.73
N TYR A 219 25.59 -3.78 -11.14
CA TYR A 219 25.77 -3.22 -12.48
C TYR A 219 27.10 -3.68 -13.09
N GLY A 220 27.15 -4.90 -13.61
CA GLY A 220 28.22 -5.39 -14.52
C GLY A 220 29.66 -5.09 -14.12
N ASN A 221 30.58 -5.94 -14.56
CA ASN A 221 32.03 -5.85 -14.29
C ASN A 221 32.76 -4.73 -15.07
N ASP A 222 32.12 -3.66 -15.46
CA ASP A 222 32.75 -2.58 -16.23
C ASP A 222 33.21 -1.43 -15.31
N PRO A 223 34.50 -1.19 -15.13
CA PRO A 223 35.04 -0.21 -14.19
C PRO A 223 34.68 1.27 -14.53
N ALA A 224 34.09 1.52 -15.71
CA ALA A 224 33.68 2.87 -16.14
C ALA A 224 32.30 3.29 -15.61
N THR A 225 31.50 2.39 -15.05
CA THR A 225 30.12 2.67 -14.61
C THR A 225 29.94 2.78 -13.10
N CYS A 226 30.97 2.52 -12.30
CA CYS A 226 30.94 2.62 -10.85
C CYS A 226 31.47 4.00 -10.36
N SER A 227 30.73 5.08 -10.56
CA SER A 227 31.09 6.41 -10.02
C SER A 227 30.68 6.65 -8.55
N GLY A 228 30.33 5.60 -7.80
CA GLY A 228 29.85 5.70 -6.43
C GLY A 228 30.46 4.78 -5.38
N CYS A 229 31.40 3.91 -5.75
CA CYS A 229 32.09 3.06 -4.77
C CYS A 229 33.39 3.74 -4.30
N SER A 230 33.54 3.92 -2.99
CA SER A 230 34.77 4.43 -2.39
C SER A 230 35.93 3.46 -2.67
N GLU A 231 37.10 4.02 -3.04
CA GLU A 231 38.32 3.33 -3.49
C GLU A 231 38.90 2.22 -2.58
N LYS A 232 38.31 1.95 -1.44
CA LYS A 232 38.81 0.96 -0.49
C LYS A 232 38.34 -0.48 -0.71
N HIS A 233 37.37 -0.73 -1.59
CA HIS A 233 36.78 -2.07 -1.77
C HIS A 233 37.12 -2.77 -3.10
N CYS A 234 37.76 -2.08 -4.05
CA CYS A 234 38.11 -2.65 -5.36
C CYS A 234 39.55 -3.20 -5.50
N GLN A 235 40.36 -3.16 -4.44
CA GLN A 235 41.71 -3.72 -4.49
C GLN A 235 41.82 -5.03 -3.69
N LYS A 236 41.29 -6.12 -4.23
CA LYS A 236 41.80 -7.46 -3.95
C LYS A 236 41.12 -8.51 -4.83
N LYS A 237 41.59 -8.64 -6.06
CA LYS A 237 41.74 -9.90 -6.79
C LYS A 237 42.23 -9.61 -8.21
N GLY A 238 43.50 -9.30 -8.29
CA GLY A 238 44.28 -9.37 -9.52
C GLY A 238 45.67 -9.83 -9.14
N GLY A 239 45.94 -11.12 -9.29
CA GLY A 239 47.27 -11.69 -9.11
C GLY A 239 47.24 -13.12 -8.68
N GLN A 240 47.22 -14.03 -9.66
CA GLN A 240 48.17 -15.16 -9.81
C GLN A 240 47.71 -16.04 -10.98
N GLN A 241 48.55 -15.98 -12.00
CA GLN A 241 49.04 -17.00 -12.94
C GLN A 241 48.04 -18.05 -13.43
#